data_69e65f0c0f98b3e7ebbc923fa1b69f28
#
_entry.id   69e65f0c0f98b3e7ebbc923fa1b69f28
#
_cell.length_a   1.000
_cell.length_b   1.000
_cell.length_c   1.000
_cell.angle_alpha   90.00
_cell.angle_beta   90.00
_cell.angle_gamma   90.00
#
_symmetry.space_group_name_H-M   'P 1'
#
loop_
_entity.id
_entity.type
_entity.pdbx_description
1 polymer ?
#
loop_
_entity_poly.entity_id
_entity_poly.type
_entity_poly.pdbx_seq_one_letter_code
_entity_poly.pdbx_strand_id
1 'polypeptide(L)'
;MNIYLIGMPGSGKTTVGKSLAQKLAYTFVDLDAQIERNALMFIDEIFDKYGEQTFRKLETEALIEVKSCDQMVVSTGGGIVTNKENKEHFNGVVVYLNTELDVIEKRIKNDFPRPLLQQQSLDQLFNKRMMSYIFFADIIVDNDHQLEKTVETIISRLKEEGYLK
;
A
#
# COMPACT_ATOMS: atom_id res chain seq x y z
N MET A 1 6.19 -9.34 13.92
CA MET A 1 6.50 -8.09 13.17
C MET A 1 5.68 -8.05 11.89
N ASN A 2 5.06 -6.93 11.58
CA ASN A 2 4.29 -6.73 10.36
C ASN A 2 5.17 -6.10 9.25
N ILE A 3 4.79 -6.34 7.99
CA ILE A 3 5.41 -5.73 6.80
C ILE A 3 4.31 -4.96 6.07
N TYR A 4 4.50 -3.66 5.90
CA TYR A 4 3.54 -2.79 5.23
C TYR A 4 4.06 -2.41 3.85
N LEU A 5 3.23 -2.58 2.82
CA LEU A 5 3.54 -2.18 1.45
C LEU A 5 2.84 -0.86 1.14
N ILE A 6 3.61 0.18 0.85
CA ILE A 6 3.13 1.48 0.40
C ILE A 6 3.56 1.76 -1.03
N GLY A 7 2.89 2.67 -1.70
CA GLY A 7 3.21 3.07 -3.08
C GLY A 7 1.97 3.53 -3.84
N MET A 8 2.20 4.01 -5.05
CA MET A 8 1.15 4.50 -5.95
C MET A 8 0.05 3.48 -6.21
N PRO A 9 -1.19 3.91 -6.52
CA PRO A 9 -2.18 3.02 -7.10
C PRO A 9 -1.61 2.32 -8.33
N GLY A 10 -1.83 1.00 -8.46
CA GLY A 10 -1.28 0.22 -9.57
C GLY A 10 0.21 -0.14 -9.46
N SER A 11 0.88 0.17 -8.36
CA SER A 11 2.28 -0.21 -8.14
C SER A 11 2.50 -1.70 -7.83
N GLY A 12 1.44 -2.49 -7.68
CA GLY A 12 1.53 -3.94 -7.49
C GLY A 12 1.53 -4.42 -6.03
N LYS A 13 1.17 -3.56 -5.07
CA LYS A 13 1.17 -3.87 -3.63
C LYS A 13 0.40 -5.15 -3.28
N THR A 14 -0.80 -5.32 -3.81
CA THR A 14 -1.63 -6.49 -3.53
C THR A 14 -1.00 -7.78 -4.08
N THR A 15 -0.49 -7.75 -5.30
CA THR A 15 0.15 -8.92 -5.94
C THR A 15 1.45 -9.30 -5.24
N VAL A 16 2.32 -8.32 -5.01
CA VAL A 16 3.58 -8.52 -4.26
C VAL A 16 3.29 -8.97 -2.84
N GLY A 17 2.31 -8.33 -2.17
CA GLY A 17 1.95 -8.66 -0.79
C GLY A 17 1.47 -10.09 -0.61
N LYS A 18 0.62 -10.59 -1.50
CA LYS A 18 0.17 -12.00 -1.47
C LYS A 18 1.33 -12.97 -1.62
N SER A 19 2.20 -12.74 -2.60
CA SER A 19 3.37 -13.61 -2.85
C SER A 19 4.38 -13.55 -1.70
N LEU A 20 4.63 -12.35 -1.15
CA LEU A 20 5.52 -12.16 -0.01
C LEU A 20 4.97 -12.87 1.25
N ALA A 21 3.69 -12.71 1.55
CA ALA A 21 3.03 -13.37 2.67
C ALA A 21 3.13 -14.89 2.57
N GLN A 22 2.89 -15.45 1.38
CA GLN A 22 3.02 -16.88 1.14
C GLN A 22 4.46 -17.38 1.39
N LYS A 23 5.48 -16.67 0.88
CA LYS A 23 6.88 -17.04 1.07
C LYS A 23 7.34 -16.97 2.55
N LEU A 24 6.78 -16.03 3.31
CA LEU A 24 7.13 -15.84 4.72
C LEU A 24 6.23 -16.63 5.69
N ALA A 25 5.21 -17.32 5.21
CA ALA A 25 4.15 -17.92 6.02
C ALA A 25 3.44 -16.89 6.92
N TYR A 26 3.26 -15.66 6.43
CA TYR A 26 2.54 -14.56 7.08
C TYR A 26 1.11 -14.47 6.56
N THR A 27 0.23 -13.82 7.31
CA THR A 27 -1.13 -13.51 6.85
C THR A 27 -1.12 -12.29 5.94
N PHE A 28 -1.79 -12.37 4.78
CA PHE A 28 -1.97 -11.22 3.89
C PHE A 28 -3.24 -10.45 4.25
N VAL A 29 -3.12 -9.12 4.30
CA VAL A 29 -4.25 -8.19 4.48
C VAL A 29 -4.18 -7.09 3.42
N ASP A 30 -5.33 -6.82 2.78
CA ASP A 30 -5.54 -5.64 1.94
C ASP A 30 -6.44 -4.68 2.71
N LEU A 31 -5.90 -3.49 3.07
CA LEU A 31 -6.63 -2.51 3.88
C LEU A 31 -7.84 -1.95 3.13
N ASP A 32 -7.75 -1.74 1.82
CA ASP A 32 -8.88 -1.25 1.02
C ASP A 32 -10.04 -2.27 1.06
N ALA A 33 -9.73 -3.56 0.89
CA ALA A 33 -10.72 -4.62 1.01
C ALA A 33 -11.29 -4.77 2.43
N GLN A 34 -10.50 -4.49 3.47
CA GLN A 34 -10.97 -4.48 4.85
C GLN A 34 -11.93 -3.32 5.10
N ILE A 35 -11.61 -2.12 4.60
CA ILE A 35 -12.48 -0.94 4.70
C ILE A 35 -13.82 -1.22 4.02
N GLU A 36 -13.83 -1.76 2.81
CA GLU A 36 -15.06 -2.08 2.09
C GLU A 36 -15.93 -3.09 2.85
N ARG A 37 -15.32 -4.11 3.43
CA ARG A 37 -16.06 -5.09 4.27
C ARG A 37 -16.64 -4.48 5.52
N ASN A 38 -15.87 -3.63 6.22
CA ASN A 38 -16.31 -2.99 7.46
C ASN A 38 -17.41 -1.96 7.18
N ALA A 39 -17.32 -1.22 6.09
CA ALA A 39 -18.30 -0.21 5.69
C ALA A 39 -19.53 -0.80 4.99
N LEU A 40 -19.48 -2.07 4.54
CA LEU A 40 -20.49 -2.69 3.66
C LEU A 40 -20.75 -1.84 2.41
N MET A 41 -19.70 -1.26 1.86
CA MET A 41 -19.77 -0.26 0.79
C MET A 41 -18.45 -0.25 0.02
N PHE A 42 -18.51 -0.06 -1.31
CA PHE A 42 -17.29 0.11 -2.12
C PHE A 42 -16.62 1.47 -1.86
N ILE A 43 -15.32 1.57 -2.11
CA ILE A 43 -14.55 2.79 -1.84
C ILE A 43 -15.08 3.98 -2.65
N ASP A 44 -15.44 3.79 -3.91
CA ASP A 44 -16.04 4.84 -4.74
C ASP A 44 -17.37 5.35 -4.16
N GLU A 45 -18.21 4.47 -3.64
CA GLU A 45 -19.45 4.84 -2.94
C GLU A 45 -19.16 5.64 -1.65
N ILE A 46 -18.10 5.26 -0.90
CA ILE A 46 -17.68 6.00 0.30
C ILE A 46 -17.24 7.42 -0.07
N PHE A 47 -16.45 7.56 -1.13
CA PHE A 47 -16.01 8.86 -1.64
C PHE A 47 -17.19 9.72 -2.09
N ASP A 48 -18.12 9.16 -2.87
CA ASP A 48 -19.29 9.87 -3.39
C ASP A 48 -20.23 10.32 -2.28
N LYS A 49 -20.46 9.45 -1.28
CA LYS A 49 -21.45 9.69 -0.24
C LYS A 49 -20.91 10.49 0.95
N TYR A 50 -19.66 10.24 1.34
CA TYR A 50 -19.07 10.78 2.58
C TYR A 50 -17.82 11.63 2.36
N GLY A 51 -17.24 11.63 1.16
CA GLY A 51 -16.07 12.39 0.79
C GLY A 51 -14.73 11.80 1.22
N GLU A 52 -13.65 12.40 0.73
CA GLU A 52 -12.28 11.92 0.94
C GLU A 52 -11.88 11.92 2.42
N GLN A 53 -12.24 12.93 3.19
CA GLN A 53 -11.87 13.00 4.61
C GLN A 53 -12.40 11.82 5.42
N THR A 54 -13.63 11.39 5.15
CA THR A 54 -14.20 10.21 5.80
C THR A 54 -13.45 8.95 5.42
N PHE A 55 -13.12 8.78 4.14
CA PHE A 55 -12.31 7.66 3.69
C PHE A 55 -10.93 7.63 4.38
N ARG A 56 -10.25 8.77 4.52
CA ARG A 56 -8.96 8.86 5.22
C ARG A 56 -9.04 8.46 6.70
N LYS A 57 -10.15 8.76 7.37
CA LYS A 57 -10.39 8.27 8.73
C LYS A 57 -10.53 6.75 8.76
N LEU A 58 -11.27 6.17 7.84
CA LEU A 58 -11.43 4.72 7.72
C LEU A 58 -10.10 4.02 7.40
N GLU A 59 -9.23 4.62 6.57
CA GLU A 59 -7.88 4.11 6.35
C GLU A 59 -7.06 4.06 7.65
N THR A 60 -7.11 5.13 8.45
CA THR A 60 -6.41 5.19 9.74
C THR A 60 -6.96 4.16 10.73
N GLU A 61 -8.27 4.02 10.82
CA GLU A 61 -8.91 3.03 11.70
C GLU A 61 -8.52 1.60 11.31
N ALA A 62 -8.56 1.26 10.02
CA ALA A 62 -8.13 -0.05 9.53
C ALA A 62 -6.64 -0.33 9.82
N LEU A 63 -5.78 0.70 9.70
CA LEU A 63 -4.36 0.58 10.04
C LEU A 63 -4.16 0.31 11.54
N ILE A 64 -4.92 0.97 12.41
CA ILE A 64 -4.88 0.76 13.87
C ILE A 64 -5.35 -0.66 14.23
N GLU A 65 -6.39 -1.18 13.58
CA GLU A 65 -6.85 -2.55 13.79
C GLU A 65 -5.74 -3.57 13.51
N VAL A 66 -5.06 -3.42 12.38
CA VAL A 66 -3.96 -4.31 11.97
C VAL A 66 -2.74 -4.18 12.89
N LYS A 67 -2.53 -3.03 13.52
CA LYS A 67 -1.41 -2.79 14.45
C LYS A 67 -1.41 -3.78 15.62
N SER A 68 -2.57 -4.28 16.04
CA SER A 68 -2.70 -5.25 17.15
C SER A 68 -2.31 -6.68 16.77
N CYS A 69 -2.13 -6.95 15.48
CA CYS A 69 -1.77 -8.26 14.94
C CYS A 69 -0.26 -8.39 14.73
N ASP A 70 0.22 -9.61 14.49
CA ASP A 70 1.62 -9.89 14.18
C ASP A 70 1.74 -10.84 12.97
N GLN A 71 2.91 -10.86 12.35
CA GLN A 71 3.22 -11.69 11.18
C GLN A 71 2.25 -11.46 10.00
N MET A 72 2.00 -10.19 9.69
CA MET A 72 1.14 -9.79 8.58
C MET A 72 1.94 -9.10 7.48
N VAL A 73 1.54 -9.34 6.24
CA VAL A 73 1.90 -8.50 5.09
C VAL A 73 0.66 -7.69 4.71
N VAL A 74 0.78 -6.37 4.84
CA VAL A 74 -0.34 -5.43 4.70
C VAL A 74 -0.17 -4.60 3.44
N SER A 75 -1.07 -4.76 2.48
CA SER A 75 -1.19 -3.87 1.33
C SER A 75 -2.02 -2.65 1.72
N THR A 76 -1.45 -1.46 1.62
CA THR A 76 -2.16 -0.22 1.98
C THR A 76 -2.78 0.46 0.78
N GLY A 77 -3.75 1.34 1.00
CA GLY A 77 -4.19 2.30 -0.01
C GLY A 77 -3.06 3.27 -0.40
N GLY A 78 -3.05 3.72 -1.66
CA GLY A 78 -1.99 4.62 -2.16
C GLY A 78 -1.97 5.99 -1.47
N GLY A 79 -3.03 6.37 -0.79
CA GLY A 79 -3.16 7.65 -0.10
C GLY A 79 -2.91 7.62 1.40
N ILE A 80 -2.58 6.47 1.98
CA ILE A 80 -2.37 6.33 3.43
C ILE A 80 -1.26 7.27 3.96
N VAL A 81 -0.30 7.60 3.11
CA VAL A 81 0.83 8.50 3.42
C VAL A 81 0.47 9.98 3.39
N THR A 82 -0.73 10.34 2.95
CA THR A 82 -1.18 11.75 2.94
C THR A 82 -1.46 12.29 4.34
N ASN A 83 -1.84 11.42 5.28
CA ASN A 83 -1.91 11.76 6.69
C ASN A 83 -0.61 11.34 7.39
N LYS A 84 0.23 12.32 7.78
CA LYS A 84 1.52 12.06 8.41
C LYS A 84 1.42 11.36 9.76
N GLU A 85 0.31 11.52 10.48
CA GLU A 85 0.05 10.87 11.76
C GLU A 85 -0.04 9.34 11.62
N ASN A 86 -0.41 8.85 10.44
CA ASN A 86 -0.43 7.42 10.19
C ASN A 86 0.92 6.74 10.41
N LYS A 87 2.04 7.49 10.33
CA LYS A 87 3.38 6.90 10.53
C LYS A 87 3.53 6.23 11.92
N GLU A 88 2.88 6.76 12.94
CA GLU A 88 2.90 6.22 14.30
C GLU A 88 2.08 4.92 14.46
N HIS A 89 1.25 4.62 13.48
CA HIS A 89 0.39 3.45 13.49
C HIS A 89 0.99 2.23 12.77
N PHE A 90 2.10 2.41 12.06
CA PHE A 90 2.84 1.30 11.46
C PHE A 90 3.64 0.55 12.54
N ASN A 91 3.20 -0.65 12.90
CA ASN A 91 3.88 -1.53 13.87
C ASN A 91 4.71 -2.58 13.13
N GLY A 92 5.80 -2.15 12.51
CA GLY A 92 6.66 -3.03 11.72
C GLY A 92 7.44 -2.26 10.66
N VAL A 93 7.91 -2.95 9.64
CA VAL A 93 8.70 -2.37 8.57
C VAL A 93 7.82 -1.90 7.41
N VAL A 94 8.10 -0.72 6.91
CA VAL A 94 7.40 -0.11 5.78
C VAL A 94 8.24 -0.20 4.52
N VAL A 95 7.75 -0.92 3.52
CA VAL A 95 8.39 -1.11 2.22
C VAL A 95 7.66 -0.28 1.17
N TYR A 96 8.36 0.68 0.59
CA TYR A 96 7.86 1.45 -0.55
C TYR A 96 8.14 0.68 -1.85
N LEU A 97 7.07 0.30 -2.55
CA LEU A 97 7.17 -0.24 -3.91
C LEU A 97 7.22 0.92 -4.89
N ASN A 98 8.43 1.28 -5.30
CA ASN A 98 8.68 2.28 -6.32
C ASN A 98 8.47 1.66 -7.70
N THR A 99 7.53 2.20 -8.47
CA THR A 99 7.19 1.72 -9.81
C THR A 99 7.13 2.88 -10.77
N GLU A 100 7.73 2.75 -11.95
CA GLU A 100 7.70 3.77 -12.98
C GLU A 100 6.26 4.09 -13.43
N LEU A 101 5.99 5.35 -13.72
CA LEU A 101 4.63 5.82 -14.01
C LEU A 101 4.05 5.21 -15.28
N ASP A 102 4.87 4.95 -16.30
CA ASP A 102 4.45 4.29 -17.54
C ASP A 102 4.05 2.82 -17.31
N VAL A 103 4.72 2.13 -16.39
CA VAL A 103 4.36 0.78 -15.95
C VAL A 103 3.03 0.80 -15.20
N ILE A 104 2.87 1.75 -14.28
CA ILE A 104 1.60 1.93 -13.55
C ILE A 104 0.46 2.23 -14.52
N GLU A 105 0.66 3.14 -15.47
CA GLU A 105 -0.35 3.53 -16.43
C GLU A 105 -0.86 2.34 -17.26
N LYS A 106 0.05 1.48 -17.72
CA LYS A 106 -0.30 0.25 -18.44
C LYS A 106 -1.13 -0.72 -17.59
N ARG A 107 -0.80 -0.84 -16.28
CA ARG A 107 -1.53 -1.70 -15.35
C ARG A 107 -2.94 -1.16 -15.06
N ILE A 108 -3.08 0.15 -14.86
CA ILE A 108 -4.35 0.79 -14.50
C ILE A 108 -5.34 0.83 -15.66
N LYS A 109 -4.88 0.89 -16.92
CA LYS A 109 -5.77 0.91 -18.10
C LYS A 109 -6.74 -0.28 -18.15
N ASN A 110 -6.39 -1.39 -17.49
CA ASN A 110 -7.20 -2.60 -17.42
C ASN A 110 -7.97 -2.77 -16.11
N ASP A 111 -7.86 -1.81 -15.17
CA ASP A 111 -8.47 -1.86 -13.85
C ASP A 111 -9.78 -1.03 -13.78
N PHE A 112 -10.55 -1.24 -12.69
CA PHE A 112 -11.73 -0.44 -12.38
C PHE A 112 -11.38 1.04 -12.16
N PRO A 113 -12.32 1.98 -12.44
CA PRO A 113 -12.13 3.40 -12.19
C PRO A 113 -11.71 3.67 -10.73
N ARG A 114 -10.73 4.56 -10.55
CA ARG A 114 -10.27 4.99 -9.22
C ARG A 114 -10.70 6.43 -8.98
N PRO A 115 -11.39 6.75 -7.86
CA PRO A 115 -11.99 8.08 -7.64
C PRO A 115 -11.01 9.25 -7.82
N LEU A 116 -9.80 9.14 -7.29
CA LEU A 116 -8.82 10.22 -7.36
C LEU A 116 -8.19 10.40 -8.75
N LEU A 117 -8.09 9.34 -9.56
CA LEU A 117 -7.59 9.42 -10.93
C LEU A 117 -8.63 9.99 -11.91
N GLN A 118 -9.88 10.13 -11.50
CA GLN A 118 -10.89 10.88 -12.24
C GLN A 118 -10.72 12.40 -12.08
N GLN A 119 -10.10 12.85 -10.98
CA GLN A 119 -9.94 14.25 -10.63
C GLN A 119 -8.57 14.83 -10.99
N GLN A 120 -7.53 14.01 -11.10
CA GLN A 120 -6.17 14.44 -11.38
C GLN A 120 -5.38 13.38 -12.14
N SER A 121 -4.35 13.81 -12.89
CA SER A 121 -3.46 12.90 -13.60
C SER A 121 -2.60 12.06 -12.65
N LEU A 122 -2.08 10.93 -13.18
CA LEU A 122 -1.16 10.07 -12.45
C LEU A 122 0.12 10.81 -12.03
N ASP A 123 0.66 11.66 -12.92
CA ASP A 123 1.84 12.50 -12.65
C ASP A 123 1.59 13.50 -11.51
N GLN A 124 0.44 14.16 -11.51
CA GLN A 124 0.05 15.08 -10.45
C GLN A 124 -0.06 14.35 -9.10
N LEU A 125 -0.66 13.17 -9.10
CA LEU A 125 -0.80 12.35 -7.89
C LEU A 125 0.56 11.89 -7.38
N PHE A 126 1.45 11.44 -8.27
CA PHE A 126 2.81 11.04 -7.94
C PHE A 126 3.61 12.19 -7.34
N ASN A 127 3.62 13.35 -7.98
CA ASN A 127 4.34 14.54 -7.50
C ASN A 127 3.89 14.98 -6.11
N LYS A 128 2.59 14.85 -5.80
CA LYS A 128 2.06 15.16 -4.46
C LYS A 128 2.50 14.16 -3.38
N ARG A 129 2.74 12.89 -3.74
CA ARG A 129 2.91 11.80 -2.77
C ARG A 129 4.33 11.28 -2.66
N MET A 130 5.19 11.51 -3.66
CA MET A 130 6.55 10.94 -3.73
C MET A 130 7.34 11.17 -2.44
N MET A 131 7.40 12.41 -1.96
CA MET A 131 8.12 12.73 -0.73
C MET A 131 7.52 12.08 0.51
N SER A 132 6.20 11.89 0.53
CA SER A 132 5.53 11.18 1.61
C SER A 132 5.86 9.69 1.61
N TYR A 133 5.90 9.04 0.44
CA TYR A 133 6.34 7.64 0.36
C TYR A 133 7.76 7.47 0.89
N ILE A 134 8.70 8.34 0.49
CA ILE A 134 10.08 8.32 0.97
C ILE A 134 10.13 8.55 2.49
N PHE A 135 9.37 9.49 3.01
CA PHE A 135 9.31 9.77 4.46
C PHE A 135 8.77 8.60 5.29
N PHE A 136 7.81 7.84 4.76
CA PHE A 136 7.23 6.70 5.45
C PHE A 136 8.09 5.43 5.36
N ALA A 137 8.86 5.27 4.28
CA ALA A 137 9.56 4.04 3.97
C ALA A 137 10.77 3.79 4.88
N ASP A 138 10.90 2.55 5.34
CA ASP A 138 12.16 2.02 5.91
C ASP A 138 13.00 1.38 4.79
N ILE A 139 12.36 0.74 3.81
CA ILE A 139 12.98 0.09 2.67
C ILE A 139 12.31 0.57 1.38
N ILE A 140 13.10 0.86 0.34
CA ILE A 140 12.60 1.19 -1.00
C ILE A 140 13.02 0.07 -1.96
N VAL A 141 12.06 -0.47 -2.72
CA VAL A 141 12.28 -1.53 -3.70
C VAL A 141 11.58 -1.17 -5.01
N ASP A 142 12.32 -1.26 -6.12
CA ASP A 142 11.74 -1.07 -7.44
C ASP A 142 10.88 -2.28 -7.84
N ASN A 143 9.69 -2.02 -8.37
CA ASN A 143 8.73 -3.04 -8.81
C ASN A 143 8.35 -2.89 -10.29
N ASP A 144 9.36 -2.72 -11.14
CA ASP A 144 9.21 -2.62 -12.61
C ASP A 144 9.44 -3.96 -13.30
N HIS A 145 9.79 -5.00 -12.55
CA HIS A 145 10.24 -6.30 -13.01
C HIS A 145 9.25 -7.44 -12.70
N GLN A 146 9.77 -8.67 -12.83
CA GLN A 146 9.01 -9.87 -12.50
C GLN A 146 8.71 -9.96 -11.01
N LEU A 147 7.54 -10.46 -10.67
CA LEU A 147 7.03 -10.59 -9.31
C LEU A 147 8.01 -11.30 -8.38
N GLU A 148 8.55 -12.43 -8.81
CA GLU A 148 9.48 -13.24 -8.01
C GLU A 148 10.72 -12.45 -7.62
N LYS A 149 11.29 -11.71 -8.57
CA LYS A 149 12.47 -10.87 -8.33
C LYS A 149 12.20 -9.77 -7.32
N THR A 150 11.06 -9.10 -7.42
CA THR A 150 10.66 -8.08 -6.44
C THR A 150 10.52 -8.67 -5.04
N VAL A 151 9.84 -9.81 -4.92
CA VAL A 151 9.64 -10.47 -3.63
C VAL A 151 10.95 -10.96 -3.01
N GLU A 152 11.86 -11.52 -3.81
CA GLU A 152 13.20 -11.93 -3.36
C GLU A 152 14.03 -10.75 -2.91
N THR A 153 13.98 -9.63 -3.64
CA THR A 153 14.65 -8.40 -3.25
C THR A 153 14.15 -7.87 -1.91
N ILE A 154 12.83 -7.88 -1.69
CA ILE A 154 12.25 -7.47 -0.40
C ILE A 154 12.77 -8.37 0.72
N ILE A 155 12.74 -9.69 0.55
CA ILE A 155 13.20 -10.65 1.57
C ILE A 155 14.69 -10.45 1.86
N SER A 156 15.52 -10.27 0.83
CA SER A 156 16.97 -10.00 0.99
C SER A 156 17.20 -8.74 1.82
N ARG A 157 16.54 -7.63 1.45
CA ARG A 157 16.66 -6.37 2.18
C ARG A 157 16.19 -6.47 3.62
N LEU A 158 15.08 -7.17 3.87
CA LEU A 158 14.58 -7.42 5.23
C LEU A 158 15.58 -8.20 6.11
N LYS A 159 16.32 -9.14 5.51
CA LYS A 159 17.39 -9.89 6.20
C LYS A 159 18.63 -9.04 6.42
N GLU A 160 19.09 -8.32 5.40
CA GLU A 160 20.26 -7.44 5.46
C GLU A 160 20.13 -6.37 6.55
N GLU A 161 18.92 -5.84 6.73
CA GLU A 161 18.60 -4.82 7.73
C GLU A 161 18.17 -5.40 9.09
N GLY A 162 18.19 -6.74 9.24
CA GLY A 162 17.96 -7.43 10.51
C GLY A 162 16.48 -7.57 10.91
N TYR A 163 15.55 -7.31 10.01
CA TYR A 163 14.12 -7.50 10.26
C TYR A 163 13.68 -8.97 10.18
N LEU A 164 14.38 -9.78 9.40
CA LEU A 164 14.18 -11.22 9.30
C LEU A 164 15.48 -11.98 9.64
N LYS A 165 15.33 -13.22 10.14
CA LYS A 165 16.45 -14.14 10.39
C LYS A 165 16.85 -14.89 9.13
#